data_4025bd32631f728933f5c684986a71ea
#
_entry.id   4025bd32631f728933f5c684986a71ea
#
_cell.length_a   1.000
_cell.length_b   1.000
_cell.length_c   1.000
_cell.angle_alpha   90.00
_cell.angle_beta   90.00
_cell.angle_gamma   90.00
#
_symmetry.space_group_name_H-M   'P 1'
#
loop_
_entity.id
_entity.type
_entity.pdbx_description
1 polymer ?
#
loop_
_entity_poly.entity_id
_entity_poly.type
_entity_poly.pdbx_seq_one_letter_code
_entity_poly.pdbx_strand_id
1 'polypeptide(L)'
;MLQSRRSFLFVFLGFALLLGLAYSVSDYLARQWVPRPQTGFEIGAPFILTDHTGQTVSEDLFIGRASAVFFGFTHCPEICPTTLNDLATARDVLGPAKADMQIVFITLDTARDTVAVLQDYIPYFGGNITGITGDETDVLALAKAWGIYWNRTDTSDGNYTLDHTATVFLLNGQGRMTGTIDIAEPADVVEAKLKKLVARL
;
A
#
# COMPACT_ATOMS: atom_id res chain seq x y z
N MET A 1 -8.35 -69.47 -16.64
CA MET A 1 -7.39 -68.78 -15.72
C MET A 1 -6.69 -67.56 -16.30
N LEU A 2 -6.66 -67.31 -17.60
CA LEU A 2 -6.02 -66.10 -18.19
C LEU A 2 -6.85 -64.80 -18.12
N GLN A 3 -8.17 -64.89 -18.01
CA GLN A 3 -9.06 -63.74 -18.01
C GLN A 3 -9.00 -62.93 -16.69
N SER A 4 -8.76 -63.60 -15.57
CA SER A 4 -8.64 -62.94 -14.26
C SER A 4 -7.36 -62.06 -14.12
N ARG A 5 -6.26 -62.50 -14.73
CA ARG A 5 -4.99 -61.74 -14.68
C ARG A 5 -5.04 -60.43 -15.47
N ARG A 6 -5.78 -60.38 -16.58
CA ARG A 6 -5.98 -59.15 -17.37
C ARG A 6 -6.81 -58.12 -16.63
N SER A 7 -7.88 -58.54 -15.95
CA SER A 7 -8.72 -57.64 -15.14
C SER A 7 -7.98 -57.04 -13.94
N PHE A 8 -7.13 -57.81 -13.25
CA PHE A 8 -6.26 -57.33 -12.20
C PHE A 8 -5.26 -56.27 -12.70
N LEU A 9 -4.69 -56.44 -13.89
CA LEU A 9 -3.74 -55.53 -14.47
C LEU A 9 -4.37 -54.14 -14.78
N PHE A 10 -5.60 -54.13 -15.32
CA PHE A 10 -6.34 -52.90 -15.59
C PHE A 10 -6.76 -52.16 -14.31
N VAL A 11 -7.11 -52.87 -13.26
CA VAL A 11 -7.43 -52.26 -11.94
C VAL A 11 -6.16 -51.64 -11.32
N PHE A 12 -5.02 -52.31 -11.38
CA PHE A 12 -3.75 -51.75 -10.90
C PHE A 12 -3.29 -50.53 -11.69
N LEU A 13 -3.41 -50.56 -13.03
CA LEU A 13 -3.09 -49.42 -13.88
C LEU A 13 -4.01 -48.22 -13.61
N GLY A 14 -5.31 -48.46 -13.43
CA GLY A 14 -6.27 -47.42 -13.07
C GLY A 14 -5.97 -46.77 -11.73
N PHE A 15 -5.61 -47.60 -10.72
CA PHE A 15 -5.27 -47.10 -9.38
C PHE A 15 -3.94 -46.30 -9.39
N ALA A 16 -2.93 -46.77 -10.14
CA ALA A 16 -1.66 -46.05 -10.28
C ALA A 16 -1.84 -44.68 -10.98
N LEU A 17 -2.72 -44.59 -12.00
CA LEU A 17 -3.07 -43.35 -12.67
C LEU A 17 -3.78 -42.38 -11.74
N LEU A 18 -4.72 -42.87 -10.92
CA LEU A 18 -5.43 -42.04 -9.93
C LEU A 18 -4.47 -41.52 -8.86
N LEU A 19 -3.54 -42.33 -8.36
CA LEU A 19 -2.53 -41.89 -7.41
C LEU A 19 -1.57 -40.84 -8.03
N GLY A 20 -1.15 -41.06 -9.27
CA GLY A 20 -0.33 -40.08 -9.99
C GLY A 20 -1.05 -38.72 -10.20
N LEU A 21 -2.34 -38.78 -10.54
CA LEU A 21 -3.16 -37.55 -10.68
C LEU A 21 -3.35 -36.87 -9.33
N ALA A 22 -3.65 -37.62 -8.27
CA ALA A 22 -3.79 -37.09 -6.91
C ALA A 22 -2.50 -36.42 -6.43
N TYR A 23 -1.35 -37.08 -6.70
CA TYR A 23 -0.04 -36.50 -6.35
C TYR A 23 0.26 -35.23 -7.13
N SER A 24 0.00 -35.19 -8.45
CA SER A 24 0.25 -34.01 -9.27
C SER A 24 -0.67 -32.84 -8.89
N VAL A 25 -1.93 -33.11 -8.55
CA VAL A 25 -2.86 -32.08 -8.05
C VAL A 25 -2.41 -31.57 -6.67
N SER A 26 -2.00 -32.46 -5.77
CA SER A 26 -1.53 -32.06 -4.45
C SER A 26 -0.22 -31.24 -4.53
N ASP A 27 0.72 -31.61 -5.40
CA ASP A 27 1.95 -30.86 -5.64
C ASP A 27 1.66 -29.48 -6.27
N TYR A 28 0.73 -29.42 -7.21
CA TYR A 28 0.26 -28.16 -7.81
C TYR A 28 -0.37 -27.24 -6.75
N LEU A 29 -1.27 -27.76 -5.90
CA LEU A 29 -1.88 -27.00 -4.81
C LEU A 29 -0.85 -26.61 -3.75
N ALA A 30 0.08 -27.49 -3.38
CA ALA A 30 1.13 -27.18 -2.43
C ALA A 30 2.04 -26.06 -2.91
N ARG A 31 2.34 -26.00 -4.22
CA ARG A 31 3.14 -24.91 -4.81
C ARG A 31 2.39 -23.56 -4.81
N GLN A 32 1.07 -23.57 -4.87
CA GLN A 32 0.26 -22.35 -4.72
C GLN A 32 0.20 -21.85 -3.28
N TRP A 33 0.39 -22.74 -2.29
CA TRP A 33 0.34 -22.44 -0.87
C TRP A 33 1.72 -22.22 -0.23
N VAL A 34 2.79 -22.08 -1.00
CA VAL A 34 4.08 -21.67 -0.42
C VAL A 34 3.91 -20.24 0.09
N PRO A 35 3.95 -19.99 1.41
CA PRO A 35 3.92 -18.64 1.94
C PRO A 35 5.11 -17.88 1.34
N ARG A 36 4.85 -16.84 0.56
CA ARG A 36 5.93 -15.98 0.09
C ARG A 36 6.65 -15.43 1.32
N PRO A 37 7.99 -15.41 1.34
CA PRO A 37 8.71 -14.80 2.44
C PRO A 37 8.16 -13.39 2.66
N GLN A 38 7.62 -13.13 3.83
CA GLN A 38 7.10 -11.81 4.17
C GLN A 38 8.31 -10.90 4.38
N THR A 39 8.66 -10.14 3.34
CA THR A 39 9.71 -9.12 3.44
C THR A 39 9.11 -7.82 3.94
N GLY A 40 9.81 -7.15 4.86
CA GLY A 40 9.38 -5.89 5.44
C GLY A 40 8.90 -6.02 6.89
N PHE A 41 8.65 -4.88 7.51
CA PHE A 41 8.18 -4.75 8.89
C PHE A 41 6.68 -4.46 8.90
N GLU A 42 5.97 -4.95 9.91
CA GLU A 42 4.62 -4.48 10.20
C GLU A 42 4.70 -3.05 10.72
N ILE A 43 3.84 -2.17 10.19
CA ILE A 43 3.73 -0.79 10.64
C ILE A 43 2.26 -0.39 10.67
N GLY A 44 1.91 0.47 11.63
CA GLY A 44 0.55 0.95 11.79
C GLY A 44 -0.30 0.05 12.67
N ALA A 45 -1.60 0.28 12.58
CA ALA A 45 -2.66 -0.46 13.27
C ALA A 45 -3.86 -0.58 12.35
N PRO A 46 -4.81 -1.49 12.59
CA PRO A 46 -6.09 -1.48 11.92
C PRO A 46 -6.77 -0.12 12.05
N PHE A 47 -7.42 0.33 10.98
CA PHE A 47 -8.14 1.60 10.97
C PHE A 47 -9.42 1.51 10.13
N ILE A 48 -10.36 2.40 10.41
CA ILE A 48 -11.54 2.66 9.58
C ILE A 48 -11.63 4.17 9.40
N LEU A 49 -11.32 4.65 8.21
CA LEU A 49 -11.31 6.07 7.85
C LEU A 49 -12.12 6.31 6.58
N THR A 50 -12.09 7.54 6.05
CA THR A 50 -12.84 7.91 4.86
C THR A 50 -11.87 8.44 3.80
N ASP A 51 -12.01 7.99 2.56
CA ASP A 51 -11.22 8.54 1.46
C ASP A 51 -11.83 9.85 0.90
N HIS A 52 -11.08 10.51 0.01
CA HIS A 52 -11.51 11.77 -0.64
C HIS A 52 -12.74 11.60 -1.55
N THR A 53 -13.19 10.37 -1.84
CA THR A 53 -14.44 10.11 -2.58
C THR A 53 -15.63 9.86 -1.65
N GLY A 54 -15.41 9.88 -0.34
CA GLY A 54 -16.42 9.61 0.68
C GLY A 54 -16.63 8.12 0.99
N GLN A 55 -15.76 7.23 0.49
CA GLN A 55 -15.84 5.80 0.77
C GLN A 55 -15.07 5.45 2.03
N THR A 56 -15.61 4.47 2.78
CA THR A 56 -14.91 3.90 3.94
C THR A 56 -13.72 3.07 3.46
N VAL A 57 -12.56 3.27 4.08
CA VAL A 57 -11.31 2.55 3.81
C VAL A 57 -10.72 2.00 5.10
N SER A 58 -10.02 0.88 4.98
CA SER A 58 -9.29 0.22 6.06
C SER A 58 -7.86 -0.09 5.62
N GLU A 59 -7.08 -0.75 6.47
CA GLU A 59 -5.74 -1.27 6.14
C GLU A 59 -5.72 -2.20 4.92
N ASP A 60 -6.85 -2.78 4.53
CA ASP A 60 -6.97 -3.58 3.29
C ASP A 60 -6.65 -2.77 2.04
N LEU A 61 -6.71 -1.43 2.10
CA LEU A 61 -6.25 -0.54 1.04
C LEU A 61 -4.81 -0.84 0.61
N PHE A 62 -3.97 -1.31 1.52
CA PHE A 62 -2.54 -1.58 1.26
C PHE A 62 -2.29 -2.99 0.72
N ILE A 63 -3.34 -3.81 0.54
CA ILE A 63 -3.20 -5.18 0.04
C ILE A 63 -3.32 -5.25 -1.48
N GLY A 64 -2.44 -6.02 -2.10
CA GLY A 64 -2.47 -6.28 -3.55
C GLY A 64 -1.71 -5.28 -4.41
N ARG A 65 -1.30 -4.11 -3.87
CA ARG A 65 -0.51 -3.10 -4.60
C ARG A 65 0.59 -2.53 -3.72
N ALA A 66 1.69 -2.10 -4.35
CA ALA A 66 2.70 -1.31 -3.67
C ALA A 66 2.11 0.06 -3.28
N SER A 67 2.50 0.58 -2.12
CA SER A 67 1.98 1.86 -1.63
C SER A 67 3.10 2.78 -1.18
N ALA A 68 3.04 4.05 -1.59
CA ALA A 68 3.80 5.14 -0.98
C ALA A 68 2.82 5.94 -0.10
N VAL A 69 3.03 5.90 1.23
CA VAL A 69 2.13 6.51 2.22
C VAL A 69 2.80 7.74 2.81
N PHE A 70 2.12 8.87 2.74
CA PHE A 70 2.58 10.15 3.22
C PHE A 70 1.54 10.78 4.14
N PHE A 71 1.98 11.16 5.35
CA PHE A 71 1.17 11.93 6.28
C PHE A 71 1.46 13.43 6.10
N GLY A 72 0.42 14.26 6.02
CA GLY A 72 0.56 15.67 5.77
C GLY A 72 -0.74 16.44 6.03
N PHE A 73 -0.89 17.62 5.44
CA PHE A 73 -2.12 18.42 5.51
C PHE A 73 -2.20 19.37 4.31
N THR A 74 -3.42 19.75 3.89
CA THR A 74 -3.62 20.55 2.66
C THR A 74 -3.11 21.98 2.78
N HIS A 75 -3.11 22.54 4.00
CA HIS A 75 -2.64 23.89 4.28
C HIS A 75 -1.12 23.99 4.48
N CYS A 76 -0.36 22.92 4.23
CA CYS A 76 1.10 22.96 4.17
C CYS A 76 1.53 23.76 2.93
N PRO A 77 2.32 24.85 3.09
CA PRO A 77 2.56 25.77 1.97
C PRO A 77 3.51 25.21 0.91
N GLU A 78 4.40 24.28 1.25
CA GLU A 78 5.48 23.87 0.35
C GLU A 78 5.76 22.35 0.37
N ILE A 79 6.06 21.77 1.51
CA ILE A 79 6.57 20.39 1.60
C ILE A 79 5.55 19.37 1.12
N CYS A 80 4.29 19.45 1.56
CA CYS A 80 3.28 18.46 1.20
C CYS A 80 2.95 18.46 -0.30
N PRO A 81 2.65 19.60 -0.95
CA PRO A 81 2.37 19.62 -2.38
C PRO A 81 3.60 19.22 -3.21
N THR A 82 4.82 19.62 -2.81
CA THR A 82 6.05 19.21 -3.50
C THR A 82 6.25 17.69 -3.40
N THR A 83 6.13 17.11 -2.21
CA THR A 83 6.25 15.65 -2.01
C THR A 83 5.25 14.85 -2.85
N LEU A 84 3.98 15.28 -2.87
CA LEU A 84 2.94 14.60 -3.68
C LEU A 84 3.23 14.70 -5.17
N ASN A 85 3.68 15.86 -5.66
CA ASN A 85 4.05 16.06 -7.06
C ASN A 85 5.27 15.20 -7.46
N ASP A 86 6.30 15.15 -6.60
CA ASP A 86 7.51 14.37 -6.85
C ASP A 86 7.20 12.87 -6.86
N LEU A 87 6.36 12.38 -5.94
CA LEU A 87 5.91 11.00 -5.94
C LEU A 87 5.08 10.66 -7.19
N ALA A 88 4.18 11.54 -7.62
CA ALA A 88 3.38 11.34 -8.81
C ALA A 88 4.26 11.29 -10.07
N THR A 89 5.25 12.20 -10.17
CA THR A 89 6.23 12.25 -11.26
C THR A 89 7.09 11.00 -11.30
N ALA A 90 7.66 10.61 -10.17
CA ALA A 90 8.50 9.40 -10.06
C ALA A 90 7.71 8.12 -10.35
N ARG A 91 6.42 8.07 -9.96
CA ARG A 91 5.52 6.97 -10.30
C ARG A 91 5.27 6.89 -11.81
N ASP A 92 5.11 8.00 -12.50
CA ASP A 92 4.86 8.01 -13.95
C ASP A 92 6.05 7.46 -14.75
N VAL A 93 7.28 7.61 -14.25
CA VAL A 93 8.50 7.01 -14.83
C VAL A 93 8.50 5.48 -14.77
N LEU A 94 7.66 4.86 -13.93
CA LEU A 94 7.52 3.38 -13.89
C LEU A 94 6.89 2.79 -15.16
N GLY A 95 6.33 3.62 -16.05
CA GLY A 95 5.66 3.15 -17.25
C GLY A 95 4.46 2.24 -16.92
N PRO A 96 4.30 1.07 -17.56
CA PRO A 96 3.18 0.16 -17.27
C PRO A 96 3.10 -0.31 -15.81
N ALA A 97 4.24 -0.48 -15.12
CA ALA A 97 4.29 -0.93 -13.72
C ALA A 97 3.69 0.09 -12.73
N LYS A 98 3.41 1.31 -13.17
CA LYS A 98 2.69 2.31 -12.34
C LYS A 98 1.28 1.88 -11.94
N ALA A 99 0.67 0.94 -12.68
CA ALA A 99 -0.64 0.40 -12.34
C ALA A 99 -0.61 -0.42 -11.03
N ASP A 100 0.54 -0.99 -10.70
CA ASP A 100 0.75 -1.83 -9.52
C ASP A 100 1.11 -1.02 -8.27
N MET A 101 1.13 0.31 -8.38
CA MET A 101 1.49 1.23 -7.31
C MET A 101 0.41 2.29 -7.08
N GLN A 102 0.17 2.62 -5.82
CA GLN A 102 -0.66 3.74 -5.38
C GLN A 102 0.13 4.70 -4.48
N ILE A 103 -0.32 5.95 -4.45
CA ILE A 103 0.11 6.96 -3.48
C ILE A 103 -1.05 7.19 -2.53
N VAL A 104 -0.79 7.19 -1.22
CA VAL A 104 -1.80 7.42 -0.19
C VAL A 104 -1.38 8.61 0.64
N PHE A 105 -2.22 9.64 0.66
CA PHE A 105 -2.07 10.84 1.47
C PHE A 105 -3.03 10.76 2.66
N ILE A 106 -2.52 10.81 3.88
CA ILE A 106 -3.32 10.77 5.11
C ILE A 106 -3.19 12.12 5.79
N THR A 107 -4.32 12.84 5.93
CA THR A 107 -4.26 14.14 6.60
C THR A 107 -4.01 14.01 8.10
N LEU A 108 -3.27 14.95 8.66
CA LEU A 108 -3.10 15.16 10.11
C LEU A 108 -3.99 16.31 10.62
N ASP A 109 -4.77 16.94 9.72
CA ASP A 109 -5.56 18.13 10.00
C ASP A 109 -7.04 17.93 9.61
N THR A 110 -7.67 16.97 10.26
CA THR A 110 -9.06 16.62 9.94
C THR A 110 -10.05 17.74 10.15
N ALA A 111 -9.70 18.73 10.97
CA ALA A 111 -10.53 19.91 11.20
C ALA A 111 -10.67 20.79 9.95
N ARG A 112 -9.62 20.92 9.13
CA ARG A 112 -9.62 21.71 7.89
C ARG A 112 -9.74 20.80 6.65
N ASP A 113 -9.15 19.60 6.67
CA ASP A 113 -9.06 18.69 5.54
C ASP A 113 -10.25 17.72 5.53
N THR A 114 -11.43 18.25 5.27
CA THR A 114 -12.65 17.44 5.09
C THR A 114 -12.61 16.64 3.79
N VAL A 115 -13.52 15.68 3.62
CA VAL A 115 -13.68 14.93 2.35
C VAL A 115 -13.78 15.88 1.16
N ALA A 116 -14.58 16.95 1.27
CA ALA A 116 -14.74 17.93 0.19
C ALA A 116 -13.44 18.65 -0.14
N VAL A 117 -12.66 19.06 0.87
CA VAL A 117 -11.36 19.72 0.68
C VAL A 117 -10.36 18.75 0.01
N LEU A 118 -10.30 17.49 0.45
CA LEU A 118 -9.44 16.52 -0.19
C LEU A 118 -9.90 16.16 -1.61
N GLN A 119 -11.20 16.14 -1.88
CA GLN A 119 -11.77 15.94 -3.21
C GLN A 119 -11.31 17.00 -4.21
N ASP A 120 -11.16 18.24 -3.74
CA ASP A 120 -10.65 19.33 -4.56
C ASP A 120 -9.10 19.31 -4.65
N TYR A 121 -8.41 18.95 -3.56
CA TYR A 121 -6.95 19.03 -3.46
C TYR A 121 -6.23 17.90 -4.22
N ILE A 122 -6.66 16.67 -4.05
CA ILE A 122 -5.96 15.46 -4.58
C ILE A 122 -5.81 15.48 -6.11
N PRO A 123 -6.80 15.91 -6.92
CA PRO A 123 -6.67 15.91 -8.38
C PRO A 123 -5.56 16.78 -8.95
N TYR A 124 -5.09 17.79 -8.20
CA TYR A 124 -3.99 18.67 -8.67
C TYR A 124 -2.68 17.94 -8.91
N PHE A 125 -2.48 16.77 -8.29
CA PHE A 125 -1.24 15.98 -8.40
C PHE A 125 -1.31 14.84 -9.42
N GLY A 126 -2.40 14.76 -10.19
CA GLY A 126 -2.58 13.68 -11.16
C GLY A 126 -3.18 12.40 -10.58
N GLY A 127 -3.43 11.43 -11.47
CA GLY A 127 -4.19 10.23 -11.12
C GLY A 127 -3.51 9.27 -10.15
N ASN A 128 -4.34 8.54 -9.38
CA ASN A 128 -3.96 7.44 -8.50
C ASN A 128 -3.35 7.83 -7.15
N ILE A 129 -3.73 9.00 -6.64
CA ILE A 129 -3.52 9.37 -5.24
C ILE A 129 -4.84 9.18 -4.50
N THR A 130 -4.80 8.50 -3.37
CA THR A 130 -5.94 8.38 -2.45
C THR A 130 -5.68 9.30 -1.27
N GLY A 131 -6.52 10.32 -1.10
CA GLY A 131 -6.51 11.17 0.10
C GLY A 131 -7.40 10.55 1.17
N ILE A 132 -6.95 10.52 2.41
CA ILE A 132 -7.65 9.91 3.55
C ILE A 132 -7.83 10.95 4.65
N THR A 133 -9.03 11.02 5.20
CA THR A 133 -9.43 11.81 6.36
C THR A 133 -10.37 11.00 7.25
N GLY A 134 -10.83 11.55 8.36
CA GLY A 134 -11.76 10.89 9.27
C GLY A 134 -11.94 11.62 10.57
N ASP A 135 -12.37 10.90 11.61
CA ASP A 135 -12.36 11.43 12.97
C ASP A 135 -10.92 11.73 13.43
N GLU A 136 -10.73 12.85 14.10
CA GLU A 136 -9.39 13.30 14.55
C GLU A 136 -8.75 12.25 15.45
N THR A 137 -9.51 11.66 16.36
CA THR A 137 -9.02 10.63 17.29
C THR A 137 -8.46 9.42 16.55
N ASP A 138 -9.18 8.96 15.52
CA ASP A 138 -8.81 7.77 14.76
C ASP A 138 -7.59 8.06 13.86
N VAL A 139 -7.56 9.22 13.20
CA VAL A 139 -6.42 9.64 12.39
C VAL A 139 -5.15 9.80 13.22
N LEU A 140 -5.25 10.45 14.39
CA LEU A 140 -4.10 10.65 15.27
C LEU A 140 -3.64 9.35 15.95
N ALA A 141 -4.57 8.41 16.23
CA ALA A 141 -4.21 7.07 16.68
C ALA A 141 -3.42 6.31 15.61
N LEU A 142 -3.87 6.39 14.34
CA LEU A 142 -3.14 5.81 13.21
C LEU A 142 -1.77 6.45 13.05
N ALA A 143 -1.67 7.77 13.04
CA ALA A 143 -0.40 8.50 12.94
C ALA A 143 0.60 8.07 14.04
N LYS A 144 0.13 7.95 15.28
CA LYS A 144 0.93 7.43 16.39
C LYS A 144 1.41 6.00 16.17
N ALA A 145 0.56 5.11 15.65
CA ALA A 145 0.92 3.72 15.35
C ALA A 145 1.97 3.63 14.21
N TRP A 146 2.05 4.65 13.36
CA TRP A 146 3.08 4.80 12.32
C TRP A 146 4.33 5.54 12.81
N GLY A 147 4.39 5.94 14.08
CA GLY A 147 5.51 6.68 14.63
C GLY A 147 5.62 8.11 14.11
N ILE A 148 4.53 8.67 13.61
CA ILE A 148 4.46 10.06 13.14
C ILE A 148 4.44 10.97 14.34
N TYR A 149 5.39 11.90 14.40
CA TYR A 149 5.34 13.07 15.26
C TYR A 149 4.49 14.15 14.59
N TRP A 150 3.68 14.85 15.35
CA TRP A 150 2.99 16.07 14.92
C TRP A 150 2.83 17.05 16.11
N ASN A 151 2.83 18.33 15.80
CA ASN A 151 2.58 19.40 16.76
C ASN A 151 1.90 20.58 16.07
N ARG A 152 0.86 21.11 16.68
CA ARG A 152 0.19 22.31 16.21
C ARG A 152 0.92 23.54 16.72
N THR A 153 1.19 24.50 15.82
CA THR A 153 1.80 25.79 16.11
C THR A 153 0.90 26.91 15.59
N ASP A 154 0.39 27.74 16.49
CA ASP A 154 -0.43 28.87 16.10
C ASP A 154 0.43 29.96 15.42
N THR A 155 -0.11 30.57 14.36
CA THR A 155 0.56 31.58 13.58
C THR A 155 0.08 32.98 13.98
N SER A 156 0.87 34.02 13.67
CA SER A 156 0.61 35.40 14.09
C SER A 156 -0.66 36.04 13.48
N ASP A 157 -1.21 35.42 12.42
CA ASP A 157 -2.43 35.84 11.73
C ASP A 157 -3.72 35.21 12.30
N GLY A 158 -3.60 34.50 13.42
CA GLY A 158 -4.72 33.83 14.07
C GLY A 158 -5.07 32.46 13.47
N ASN A 159 -4.22 31.94 12.59
CA ASN A 159 -4.31 30.62 12.00
C ASN A 159 -3.34 29.63 12.71
N TYR A 160 -3.09 28.46 12.14
CA TYR A 160 -2.09 27.52 12.64
C TYR A 160 -1.45 26.71 11.52
N THR A 161 -0.28 26.18 11.80
CA THR A 161 0.42 25.17 11.00
C THR A 161 0.66 23.91 11.82
N LEU A 162 1.05 22.82 11.15
CA LEU A 162 1.47 21.57 11.80
C LEU A 162 2.93 21.28 11.48
N ASP A 163 3.73 21.13 12.55
CA ASP A 163 5.04 20.49 12.44
C ASP A 163 4.85 18.99 12.51
N HIS A 164 5.33 18.25 11.52
CA HIS A 164 5.14 16.79 11.49
C HIS A 164 6.29 16.05 10.83
N THR A 165 6.36 14.74 11.06
CA THR A 165 7.26 13.83 10.34
C THR A 165 6.90 13.83 8.87
N ALA A 166 7.85 14.19 8.00
CA ALA A 166 7.65 14.33 6.55
C ALA A 166 8.27 13.17 5.75
N THR A 167 8.30 11.98 6.34
CA THR A 167 8.79 10.76 5.70
C THR A 167 7.69 10.08 4.90
N VAL A 168 8.02 9.60 3.68
CA VAL A 168 7.15 8.73 2.89
C VAL A 168 7.47 7.27 3.21
N PHE A 169 6.47 6.49 3.54
CA PHE A 169 6.61 5.06 3.85
C PHE A 169 6.31 4.22 2.61
N LEU A 170 7.15 3.23 2.33
CA LEU A 170 7.01 2.33 1.20
C LEU A 170 6.51 0.96 1.68
N LEU A 171 5.31 0.58 1.26
CA LEU A 171 4.70 -0.71 1.59
C LEU A 171 4.66 -1.61 0.36
N ASN A 172 4.97 -2.90 0.57
CA ASN A 172 4.76 -3.92 -0.45
C ASN A 172 3.28 -4.32 -0.58
N GLY A 173 2.95 -5.21 -1.52
CA GLY A 173 1.59 -5.68 -1.75
C GLY A 173 0.98 -6.52 -0.60
N GLN A 174 1.69 -6.74 0.48
CA GLN A 174 1.19 -7.34 1.72
C GLN A 174 0.97 -6.30 2.83
N GLY A 175 1.04 -5.01 2.52
CA GLY A 175 0.91 -3.92 3.50
C GLY A 175 2.11 -3.79 4.46
N ARG A 176 3.26 -4.43 4.16
CA ARG A 176 4.45 -4.40 5.03
C ARG A 176 5.43 -3.33 4.58
N MET A 177 5.95 -2.55 5.52
CA MET A 177 6.96 -1.53 5.25
C MET A 177 8.27 -2.17 4.79
N THR A 178 8.77 -1.70 3.65
CA THR A 178 10.02 -2.18 3.04
C THR A 178 11.09 -1.10 2.95
N GLY A 179 10.76 0.13 3.27
CA GLY A 179 11.66 1.27 3.25
C GLY A 179 10.93 2.58 3.39
N THR A 180 11.67 3.66 3.27
CA THR A 180 11.17 5.03 3.34
C THR A 180 11.81 5.88 2.25
N ILE A 181 11.17 7.03 1.95
CA ILE A 181 11.76 8.13 1.18
C ILE A 181 11.80 9.35 2.10
N ASP A 182 12.94 10.00 2.18
CA ASP A 182 13.10 11.30 2.82
C ASP A 182 12.77 12.41 1.80
N ILE A 183 12.18 13.51 2.27
CA ILE A 183 11.84 14.67 1.40
C ILE A 183 13.04 15.33 0.72
N ALA A 184 14.25 15.12 1.24
CA ALA A 184 15.49 15.66 0.68
C ALA A 184 16.20 14.69 -0.29
N GLU A 185 15.61 13.52 -0.58
CA GLU A 185 16.24 12.56 -1.48
C GLU A 185 16.20 13.03 -2.94
N PRO A 186 17.30 12.85 -3.70
CA PRO A 186 17.32 13.14 -5.13
C PRO A 186 16.28 12.33 -5.91
N ALA A 187 15.72 12.90 -6.97
CA ALA A 187 14.66 12.29 -7.78
C ALA A 187 15.04 10.91 -8.34
N ASP A 188 16.28 10.72 -8.77
CA ASP A 188 16.77 9.43 -9.28
C ASP A 188 16.81 8.34 -8.20
N VAL A 189 17.08 8.71 -6.94
CA VAL A 189 17.03 7.81 -5.78
C VAL A 189 15.58 7.43 -5.48
N VAL A 190 14.66 8.39 -5.49
CA VAL A 190 13.21 8.16 -5.34
C VAL A 190 12.72 7.18 -6.40
N GLU A 191 13.01 7.45 -7.69
CA GLU A 191 12.64 6.56 -8.79
C GLU A 191 13.19 5.14 -8.61
N ALA A 192 14.47 5.00 -8.22
CA ALA A 192 15.08 3.69 -8.00
C ALA A 192 14.40 2.92 -6.87
N LYS A 193 14.00 3.60 -5.79
CA LYS A 193 13.24 3.01 -4.68
C LYS A 193 11.86 2.53 -5.13
N LEU A 194 11.13 3.34 -5.91
CA LEU A 194 9.82 2.96 -6.43
C LEU A 194 9.91 1.80 -7.44
N LYS A 195 10.88 1.80 -8.34
CA LYS A 195 11.17 0.66 -9.25
C LYS A 195 11.42 -0.63 -8.47
N LYS A 196 12.23 -0.56 -7.41
CA LYS A 196 12.52 -1.70 -6.53
C LYS A 196 11.28 -2.17 -5.75
N LEU A 197 10.42 -1.25 -5.38
CA LEU A 197 9.19 -1.54 -4.64
C LEU A 197 8.22 -2.36 -5.49
N VAL A 198 7.90 -1.90 -6.72
CA VAL A 198 6.97 -2.60 -7.63
C VAL A 198 7.54 -3.92 -8.16
N ALA A 199 8.85 -4.06 -8.31
CA ALA A 199 9.48 -5.31 -8.72
C ALA A 199 9.38 -6.45 -7.68
N ARG A 200 8.86 -6.17 -6.48
CA ARG A 200 8.71 -7.12 -5.36
C ARG A 200 7.26 -7.55 -5.10
N LEU A 201 6.34 -7.18 -5.98
CA LEU A 201 4.92 -7.56 -5.90
C LEU A 201 4.64 -9.02 -6.24
#